data_0b6c30c9290ad2be32dbb99061168fb9
#
_entry.id   0b6c30c9290ad2be32dbb99061168fb9
#
_cell.length_a   1.000
_cell.length_b   1.000
_cell.length_c   1.000
_cell.angle_alpha   90.00
_cell.angle_beta   90.00
_cell.angle_gamma   90.00
#
_symmetry.space_group_name_H-M   'P 1'
#
loop_
_entity.id
_entity.type
_entity.pdbx_description
1 polymer ?
#
loop_
_entity_poly.entity_id
_entity_poly.type
_entity_poly.pdbx_seq_one_letter_code
_entity_poly.pdbx_strand_id
1 'polypeptide(L)'
;QQVMSCRIEDWPSVACRGVIEGFYGNPWSHRDRIRQFEFYGQNKLNIYVYGPKDDPYHRAHWRDPYPQEEAQKLTELVREAHSHKVQFVWAIHPGGDIQWNRQDSMAVCQKLEGMYELGVRSFAIFFDDIWGEGAKADKQAGLLNYVTDNFVRKHPDVMPLIMCPTQYNKAWSGGDYLSTLGTRMYPEVRVMWTGNSVVDMIERD
;
A
#
# COMPACT_ATOMS: atom_id res chain seq x y z
N GLN A 1 -39.27 14.38 -17.96
CA GLN A 1 -39.36 14.07 -16.51
C GLN A 1 -39.00 15.33 -15.76
N GLN A 2 -39.88 15.80 -14.88
CA GLN A 2 -39.57 16.90 -13.97
C GLN A 2 -38.98 16.28 -12.68
N VAL A 3 -37.77 16.72 -12.31
CA VAL A 3 -37.15 16.36 -11.03
C VAL A 3 -37.40 17.52 -10.07
N MET A 4 -37.93 17.25 -8.89
CA MET A 4 -38.08 18.27 -7.83
C MET A 4 -36.71 18.79 -7.41
N SER A 5 -36.61 20.08 -7.19
CA SER A 5 -35.42 20.67 -6.58
C SER A 5 -35.21 20.10 -5.19
N CYS A 6 -34.04 19.52 -4.95
CA CYS A 6 -33.65 18.97 -3.65
C CYS A 6 -32.19 19.31 -3.34
N ARG A 7 -31.88 19.40 -2.05
CA ARG A 7 -30.50 19.46 -1.56
C ARG A 7 -30.15 18.09 -0.99
N ILE A 8 -29.09 17.49 -1.51
CA ILE A 8 -28.56 16.22 -1.03
C ILE A 8 -27.20 16.49 -0.40
N GLU A 9 -27.04 16.10 0.85
CA GLU A 9 -25.76 16.10 1.56
C GLU A 9 -25.43 14.65 1.94
N ASP A 10 -24.36 14.13 1.37
CA ASP A 10 -23.97 12.72 1.57
C ASP A 10 -22.45 12.57 1.49
N TRP A 11 -21.86 11.98 2.53
CA TRP A 11 -20.43 11.65 2.60
C TRP A 11 -20.21 10.34 3.32
N PRO A 12 -19.15 9.57 2.98
CA PRO A 12 -18.81 8.36 3.68
C PRO A 12 -18.29 8.64 5.11
N SER A 13 -18.69 7.81 6.07
CA SER A 13 -18.21 7.89 7.46
C SER A 13 -16.78 7.36 7.65
N VAL A 14 -16.26 6.55 6.71
CA VAL A 14 -14.91 5.98 6.72
C VAL A 14 -14.07 6.68 5.67
N ALA A 15 -12.89 7.17 6.07
CA ALA A 15 -12.02 7.96 5.19
C ALA A 15 -11.41 7.14 4.04
N CYS A 16 -10.94 5.90 4.32
CA CYS A 16 -10.32 5.02 3.34
C CYS A 16 -11.23 3.84 3.03
N ARG A 17 -11.64 3.69 1.79
CA ARG A 17 -12.56 2.63 1.32
C ARG A 17 -12.05 2.12 -0.01
N GLY A 18 -11.77 0.83 -0.10
CA GLY A 18 -11.22 0.28 -1.35
C GLY A 18 -10.77 -1.15 -1.25
N VAL A 19 -9.86 -1.51 -2.11
CA VAL A 19 -9.43 -2.88 -2.33
C VAL A 19 -7.91 -2.97 -2.37
N ILE A 20 -7.39 -4.10 -1.88
CA ILE A 20 -5.99 -4.50 -2.03
C ILE A 20 -5.95 -5.65 -3.03
N GLU A 21 -5.26 -5.45 -4.16
CA GLU A 21 -4.94 -6.54 -5.09
C GLU A 21 -3.65 -7.21 -4.63
N GLY A 22 -3.78 -8.17 -3.71
CA GLY A 22 -2.66 -8.89 -3.11
C GLY A 22 -2.97 -10.38 -2.91
N PHE A 23 -4.03 -10.87 -3.54
CA PHE A 23 -4.49 -12.25 -3.42
C PHE A 23 -3.66 -13.22 -4.29
N TYR A 24 -3.72 -14.49 -3.93
CA TYR A 24 -3.19 -15.59 -4.74
C TYR A 24 -4.18 -16.01 -5.82
N GLY A 25 -3.69 -16.61 -6.90
CA GLY A 25 -4.48 -17.03 -8.04
C GLY A 25 -4.25 -16.13 -9.25
N ASN A 26 -5.26 -15.99 -10.10
CA ASN A 26 -5.15 -15.16 -11.30
C ASN A 26 -5.31 -13.68 -10.94
N PRO A 27 -4.30 -12.84 -11.15
CA PRO A 27 -4.42 -11.40 -10.94
C PRO A 27 -5.41 -10.79 -11.95
N TRP A 28 -5.90 -9.60 -11.64
CA TRP A 28 -6.73 -8.88 -12.59
C TRP A 28 -5.92 -8.47 -13.83
N SER A 29 -6.56 -8.54 -14.99
CA SER A 29 -5.96 -8.00 -16.21
C SER A 29 -5.85 -6.46 -16.11
N HIS A 30 -4.96 -5.87 -16.90
CA HIS A 30 -4.84 -4.42 -17.00
C HIS A 30 -6.21 -3.74 -17.27
N ARG A 31 -6.99 -4.30 -18.19
CA ARG A 31 -8.33 -3.82 -18.51
C ARG A 31 -9.32 -3.95 -17.35
N ASP A 32 -9.22 -5.01 -16.56
CA ASP A 32 -10.12 -5.20 -15.41
C ASP A 32 -9.78 -4.22 -14.30
N ARG A 33 -8.50 -3.90 -14.08
CA ARG A 33 -8.09 -2.83 -13.13
C ARG A 33 -8.70 -1.49 -13.51
N ILE A 34 -8.67 -1.11 -14.79
CA ILE A 34 -9.30 0.14 -15.28
C ILE A 34 -10.82 0.14 -15.02
N ARG A 35 -11.51 -0.95 -15.32
CA ARG A 35 -12.94 -1.10 -15.02
C ARG A 35 -13.26 -1.02 -13.53
N GLN A 36 -12.36 -1.55 -12.69
CA GLN A 36 -12.51 -1.45 -11.25
C GLN A 36 -12.42 0.02 -10.79
N PHE A 37 -11.54 0.83 -11.36
CA PHE A 37 -11.44 2.25 -11.00
C PHE A 37 -12.72 3.02 -11.33
N GLU A 38 -13.32 2.75 -12.49
CA GLU A 38 -14.63 3.30 -12.85
C GLU A 38 -15.70 2.92 -11.82
N PHE A 39 -15.79 1.62 -11.49
CA PHE A 39 -16.71 1.12 -10.47
C PHE A 39 -16.47 1.76 -9.11
N TYR A 40 -15.19 1.88 -8.69
CA TYR A 40 -14.84 2.49 -7.40
C TYR A 40 -15.28 3.94 -7.34
N GLY A 41 -14.99 4.73 -8.36
CA GLY A 41 -15.41 6.14 -8.42
C GLY A 41 -16.92 6.31 -8.35
N GLN A 42 -17.70 5.46 -9.02
CA GLN A 42 -19.16 5.47 -8.99
C GLN A 42 -19.74 5.05 -7.63
N ASN A 43 -19.02 4.24 -6.84
CA ASN A 43 -19.48 3.66 -5.59
C ASN A 43 -18.77 4.25 -4.34
N LYS A 44 -18.13 5.42 -4.47
CA LYS A 44 -17.45 6.13 -3.38
C LYS A 44 -16.30 5.35 -2.73
N LEU A 45 -15.73 4.34 -3.41
CA LEU A 45 -14.44 3.79 -3.03
C LEU A 45 -13.35 4.74 -3.54
N ASN A 46 -12.32 4.96 -2.73
CA ASN A 46 -11.33 6.00 -3.00
C ASN A 46 -9.88 5.54 -2.90
N ILE A 47 -9.65 4.26 -2.70
CA ILE A 47 -8.29 3.71 -2.59
C ILE A 47 -8.20 2.35 -3.30
N TYR A 48 -7.12 2.15 -4.02
CA TYR A 48 -6.74 0.86 -4.59
C TYR A 48 -5.27 0.62 -4.29
N VAL A 49 -4.97 -0.53 -3.69
CA VAL A 49 -3.59 -0.91 -3.35
C VAL A 49 -3.12 -1.97 -4.34
N TYR A 50 -2.11 -1.60 -5.12
CA TYR A 50 -1.46 -2.45 -6.11
C TYR A 50 -0.35 -3.28 -5.47
N GLY A 51 -0.54 -4.59 -5.39
CA GLY A 51 0.44 -5.56 -4.88
C GLY A 51 0.19 -6.97 -5.44
N PRO A 52 -0.08 -7.13 -6.76
CA PRO A 52 -0.41 -8.42 -7.35
C PRO A 52 0.75 -9.40 -7.22
N LYS A 53 0.45 -10.64 -6.83
CA LYS A 53 1.45 -11.67 -6.51
C LYS A 53 2.29 -12.12 -7.72
N ASP A 54 1.84 -11.86 -8.94
CA ASP A 54 2.52 -12.17 -10.20
C ASP A 54 3.44 -11.05 -10.72
N ASP A 55 3.41 -9.87 -10.09
CA ASP A 55 4.35 -8.80 -10.42
C ASP A 55 5.67 -9.00 -9.68
N PRO A 56 6.77 -9.39 -10.37
CA PRO A 56 8.04 -9.64 -9.71
C PRO A 56 8.72 -8.35 -9.22
N TYR A 57 8.42 -7.20 -9.85
CA TYR A 57 9.13 -5.94 -9.61
C TYR A 57 8.76 -5.23 -8.31
N HIS A 58 7.69 -5.64 -7.65
CA HIS A 58 7.40 -5.20 -6.30
C HIS A 58 7.80 -6.23 -5.23
N ARG A 59 8.25 -7.44 -5.63
CA ARG A 59 8.63 -8.55 -4.73
C ARG A 59 10.03 -9.08 -5.04
N ALA A 60 10.14 -10.18 -5.81
CA ALA A 60 11.41 -10.90 -6.04
C ALA A 60 12.49 -10.02 -6.70
N HIS A 61 12.11 -9.11 -7.57
CA HIS A 61 12.98 -8.18 -8.29
C HIS A 61 12.76 -6.73 -7.84
N TRP A 62 12.48 -6.51 -6.56
CA TRP A 62 12.11 -5.19 -6.05
C TRP A 62 13.20 -4.12 -6.19
N ARG A 63 14.48 -4.54 -6.33
CA ARG A 63 15.59 -3.62 -6.59
C ARG A 63 15.67 -3.17 -8.05
N ASP A 64 15.10 -3.96 -8.98
CA ASP A 64 15.19 -3.68 -10.42
C ASP A 64 14.14 -2.64 -10.84
N PRO A 65 14.46 -1.73 -11.79
CA PRO A 65 13.46 -0.85 -12.37
C PRO A 65 12.45 -1.67 -13.18
N TYR A 66 11.24 -1.13 -13.33
CA TYR A 66 10.29 -1.73 -14.26
C TYR A 66 10.77 -1.61 -15.71
N PRO A 67 10.59 -2.67 -16.54
CA PRO A 67 10.75 -2.54 -17.98
C PRO A 67 9.84 -1.45 -18.55
N GLN A 68 10.27 -0.81 -19.63
CA GLN A 68 9.57 0.35 -20.21
C GLN A 68 8.07 0.06 -20.49
N GLU A 69 7.76 -1.10 -21.03
CA GLU A 69 6.37 -1.50 -21.32
C GLU A 69 5.51 -1.60 -20.05
N GLU A 70 6.04 -2.22 -19.01
CA GLU A 70 5.34 -2.36 -17.72
C GLU A 70 5.21 -1.01 -16.99
N ALA A 71 6.25 -0.17 -17.07
CA ALA A 71 6.21 1.19 -16.55
C ALA A 71 5.12 2.03 -17.24
N GLN A 72 4.95 1.90 -18.56
CA GLN A 72 3.89 2.59 -19.31
C GLN A 72 2.49 2.11 -18.86
N LYS A 73 2.30 0.80 -18.68
CA LYS A 73 1.04 0.24 -18.14
C LYS A 73 0.73 0.77 -16.75
N LEU A 74 1.73 0.85 -15.87
CA LEU A 74 1.56 1.42 -14.53
C LEU A 74 1.20 2.91 -14.58
N THR A 75 1.86 3.69 -15.43
CA THR A 75 1.53 5.11 -15.63
C THR A 75 0.08 5.28 -16.08
N GLU A 76 -0.40 4.43 -16.99
CA GLU A 76 -1.80 4.43 -17.42
C GLU A 76 -2.73 4.13 -16.24
N LEU A 77 -2.47 3.08 -15.45
CA LEU A 77 -3.28 2.74 -14.28
C LEU A 77 -3.35 3.88 -13.26
N VAL A 78 -2.23 4.53 -12.97
CA VAL A 78 -2.17 5.69 -12.06
C VAL A 78 -3.05 6.83 -12.57
N ARG A 79 -2.96 7.14 -13.86
CA ARG A 79 -3.76 8.19 -14.49
C ARG A 79 -5.25 7.85 -14.46
N GLU A 80 -5.62 6.62 -14.82
CA GLU A 80 -7.01 6.17 -14.83
C GLU A 80 -7.60 6.14 -13.40
N ALA A 81 -6.89 5.62 -12.42
CA ALA A 81 -7.31 5.68 -11.02
C ALA A 81 -7.60 7.13 -10.59
N HIS A 82 -6.67 8.04 -10.87
CA HIS A 82 -6.81 9.46 -10.51
C HIS A 82 -8.01 10.12 -11.22
N SER A 83 -8.28 9.80 -12.48
CA SER A 83 -9.44 10.33 -13.23
C SER A 83 -10.77 9.95 -12.58
N HIS A 84 -10.82 8.78 -11.92
CA HIS A 84 -11.98 8.27 -11.18
C HIS A 84 -11.96 8.62 -9.66
N LYS A 85 -11.07 9.52 -9.21
CA LYS A 85 -10.93 9.93 -7.81
C LYS A 85 -10.48 8.78 -6.89
N VAL A 86 -9.78 7.82 -7.43
CA VAL A 86 -9.20 6.68 -6.70
C VAL A 86 -7.72 6.94 -6.47
N GLN A 87 -7.29 6.89 -5.22
CA GLN A 87 -5.89 6.94 -4.83
C GLN A 87 -5.23 5.61 -5.21
N PHE A 88 -4.28 5.66 -6.14
CA PHE A 88 -3.45 4.51 -6.49
C PHE A 88 -2.30 4.40 -5.49
N VAL A 89 -2.28 3.32 -4.71
CA VAL A 89 -1.20 3.00 -3.77
C VAL A 89 -0.35 1.90 -4.38
N TRP A 90 0.92 2.19 -4.64
CA TRP A 90 1.86 1.16 -5.06
C TRP A 90 2.53 0.53 -3.84
N ALA A 91 2.47 -0.81 -3.74
CA ALA A 91 3.07 -1.54 -2.64
C ALA A 91 4.40 -2.19 -3.05
N ILE A 92 5.38 -2.19 -2.13
CA ILE A 92 6.61 -2.97 -2.23
C ILE A 92 6.66 -4.02 -1.13
N HIS A 93 7.12 -5.23 -1.44
CA HIS A 93 7.30 -6.33 -0.50
C HIS A 93 8.76 -6.81 -0.53
N PRO A 94 9.69 -6.10 0.13
CA PRO A 94 11.12 -6.39 0.06
C PRO A 94 11.56 -7.51 1.01
N GLY A 95 10.65 -8.01 1.85
CA GLY A 95 10.95 -8.84 3.03
C GLY A 95 11.57 -10.19 2.73
N GLY A 96 11.52 -10.69 1.47
CA GLY A 96 12.05 -12.00 1.12
C GLY A 96 13.58 -12.09 1.15
N ASP A 97 14.28 -10.98 0.84
CA ASP A 97 15.73 -10.98 0.68
C ASP A 97 16.44 -9.70 1.16
N ILE A 98 15.70 -8.75 1.74
CA ILE A 98 16.28 -7.52 2.28
C ILE A 98 17.30 -7.82 3.39
N GLN A 99 18.47 -7.19 3.31
CA GLN A 99 19.57 -7.42 4.25
C GLN A 99 19.53 -6.48 5.46
N TRP A 100 18.53 -5.64 5.59
CA TRP A 100 18.34 -4.69 6.70
C TRP A 100 19.54 -3.75 6.93
N ASN A 101 20.26 -3.44 5.88
CA ASN A 101 21.39 -2.52 5.86
C ASN A 101 21.02 -1.20 5.17
N ARG A 102 21.92 -0.23 5.22
CA ARG A 102 21.72 1.08 4.61
C ARG A 102 21.58 1.00 3.07
N GLN A 103 22.30 0.09 2.42
CA GLN A 103 22.28 -0.06 0.97
C GLN A 103 20.87 -0.48 0.51
N ASP A 104 20.26 -1.45 1.16
CA ASP A 104 18.92 -1.89 0.84
C ASP A 104 17.86 -0.84 1.19
N SER A 105 18.03 -0.12 2.30
CA SER A 105 17.15 1.02 2.63
C SER A 105 17.21 2.11 1.55
N MET A 106 18.39 2.39 1.01
CA MET A 106 18.56 3.31 -0.13
C MET A 106 17.93 2.76 -1.41
N ALA A 107 18.06 1.45 -1.67
CA ALA A 107 17.47 0.80 -2.84
C ALA A 107 15.92 0.85 -2.78
N VAL A 108 15.31 0.70 -1.59
CA VAL A 108 13.87 0.92 -1.41
C VAL A 108 13.51 2.37 -1.80
N CYS A 109 14.20 3.37 -1.27
CA CYS A 109 13.94 4.76 -1.63
C CYS A 109 14.09 4.99 -3.14
N GLN A 110 15.13 4.45 -3.77
CA GLN A 110 15.35 4.58 -5.21
C GLN A 110 14.21 3.93 -6.03
N LYS A 111 13.71 2.79 -5.58
CA LYS A 111 12.54 2.16 -6.21
C LYS A 111 11.29 3.04 -6.10
N LEU A 112 11.05 3.63 -4.93
CA LEU A 112 9.92 4.55 -4.73
C LEU A 112 10.06 5.82 -5.58
N GLU A 113 11.28 6.36 -5.75
CA GLU A 113 11.53 7.47 -6.68
C GLU A 113 11.13 7.11 -8.11
N GLY A 114 11.54 5.95 -8.62
CA GLY A 114 11.12 5.50 -9.94
C GLY A 114 9.60 5.41 -10.08
N MET A 115 8.90 4.95 -9.05
CA MET A 115 7.43 4.91 -9.06
C MET A 115 6.80 6.31 -8.95
N TYR A 116 7.44 7.21 -8.20
CA TYR A 116 7.02 8.61 -8.12
C TYR A 116 7.11 9.31 -9.48
N GLU A 117 8.16 9.04 -10.27
CA GLU A 117 8.31 9.52 -11.64
C GLU A 117 7.19 9.00 -12.57
N LEU A 118 6.66 7.80 -12.32
CA LEU A 118 5.50 7.26 -13.03
C LEU A 118 4.15 7.87 -12.59
N GLY A 119 4.17 8.80 -11.63
CA GLY A 119 2.98 9.51 -11.16
C GLY A 119 2.37 8.97 -9.86
N VAL A 120 2.93 7.93 -9.25
CA VAL A 120 2.46 7.40 -7.94
C VAL A 120 2.70 8.44 -6.85
N ARG A 121 1.71 8.63 -5.96
CA ARG A 121 1.77 9.57 -4.83
C ARG A 121 1.45 8.91 -3.49
N SER A 122 1.20 7.62 -3.50
CA SER A 122 0.88 6.85 -2.29
C SER A 122 1.58 5.51 -2.35
N PHE A 123 2.21 5.15 -1.25
CA PHE A 123 3.10 3.99 -1.18
C PHE A 123 2.80 3.13 0.04
N ALA A 124 2.95 1.82 -0.13
CA ALA A 124 2.88 0.86 0.95
C ALA A 124 4.14 -0.02 1.00
N ILE A 125 4.53 -0.43 2.19
CA ILE A 125 5.58 -1.43 2.41
C ILE A 125 4.96 -2.61 3.14
N PHE A 126 5.04 -3.79 2.54
CA PHE A 126 4.44 -5.00 3.05
C PHE A 126 5.48 -5.91 3.70
N PHE A 127 5.14 -6.41 4.87
CA PHE A 127 5.92 -7.38 5.65
C PHE A 127 5.10 -8.62 6.03
N ASP A 128 3.96 -8.83 5.34
CA ASP A 128 3.16 -10.04 5.48
C ASP A 128 3.93 -11.26 4.96
N ASP A 129 3.65 -12.42 5.55
CA ASP A 129 4.20 -13.73 5.15
C ASP A 129 5.73 -13.79 5.12
N ILE A 130 6.41 -13.08 6.03
CA ILE A 130 7.86 -13.16 6.22
C ILE A 130 8.20 -13.66 7.62
N TRP A 131 9.43 -14.15 7.79
CA TRP A 131 9.95 -14.71 9.05
C TRP A 131 11.42 -14.35 9.28
N GLY A 132 11.95 -14.81 10.41
CA GLY A 132 13.33 -14.53 10.79
C GLY A 132 13.59 -13.07 11.13
N GLU A 133 14.72 -12.53 10.70
CA GLU A 133 15.10 -11.13 10.95
C GLU A 133 14.11 -10.14 10.35
N GLY A 134 13.50 -10.49 9.21
CA GLY A 134 12.50 -9.67 8.54
C GLY A 134 11.21 -9.45 9.31
N ALA A 135 10.86 -10.41 10.16
CA ALA A 135 9.67 -10.35 10.99
C ALA A 135 9.85 -9.54 12.30
N LYS A 136 11.03 -8.95 12.55
CA LYS A 136 11.30 -8.16 13.75
C LYS A 136 10.76 -6.74 13.61
N ALA A 137 10.01 -6.29 14.58
CA ALA A 137 9.36 -4.97 14.58
C ALA A 137 10.37 -3.81 14.52
N ASP A 138 11.51 -3.93 15.19
CA ASP A 138 12.57 -2.90 15.19
C ASP A 138 13.20 -2.71 13.81
N LYS A 139 13.36 -3.80 13.04
CA LYS A 139 13.84 -3.74 11.66
C LYS A 139 12.84 -3.07 10.74
N GLN A 140 11.58 -3.45 10.85
CA GLN A 140 10.49 -2.87 10.07
C GLN A 140 10.32 -1.39 10.38
N ALA A 141 10.26 -1.00 11.67
CA ALA A 141 10.18 0.39 12.09
C ALA A 141 11.39 1.21 11.59
N GLY A 142 12.60 0.66 11.69
CA GLY A 142 13.81 1.31 11.20
C GLY A 142 13.77 1.61 9.71
N LEU A 143 13.31 0.65 8.87
CA LEU A 143 13.16 0.86 7.44
C LEU A 143 12.08 1.90 7.13
N LEU A 144 10.91 1.81 7.79
CA LEU A 144 9.80 2.75 7.59
C LEU A 144 10.20 4.19 7.94
N ASN A 145 10.89 4.39 9.05
CA ASN A 145 11.40 5.70 9.45
C ASN A 145 12.43 6.21 8.46
N TYR A 146 13.37 5.35 8.01
CA TYR A 146 14.36 5.72 7.00
C TYR A 146 13.72 6.19 5.70
N VAL A 147 12.72 5.45 5.21
CA VAL A 147 11.98 5.80 3.98
C VAL A 147 11.16 7.07 4.19
N THR A 148 10.55 7.24 5.35
CA THR A 148 9.82 8.47 5.68
C THR A 148 10.74 9.69 5.61
N ASP A 149 11.94 9.63 6.22
CA ASP A 149 12.89 10.74 6.23
C ASP A 149 13.55 11.01 4.87
N ASN A 150 13.84 9.94 4.11
CA ASN A 150 14.65 10.04 2.91
C ASN A 150 13.86 10.11 1.62
N PHE A 151 12.57 9.79 1.66
CA PHE A 151 11.68 9.84 0.50
C PHE A 151 10.40 10.66 0.81
N VAL A 152 9.55 10.23 1.75
CA VAL A 152 8.23 10.85 1.95
C VAL A 152 8.33 12.33 2.28
N ARG A 153 9.16 12.69 3.25
CA ARG A 153 9.34 14.09 3.69
C ARG A 153 10.02 15.01 2.66
N LYS A 154 10.63 14.42 1.64
CA LYS A 154 11.22 15.17 0.52
C LYS A 154 10.21 15.50 -0.59
N HIS A 155 9.06 14.84 -0.61
CA HIS A 155 8.02 14.97 -1.60
C HIS A 155 6.70 15.41 -0.94
N PRO A 156 6.39 16.71 -0.90
CA PRO A 156 5.25 17.25 -0.14
C PRO A 156 3.88 16.78 -0.68
N ASP A 157 3.85 16.24 -1.90
CA ASP A 157 2.65 15.66 -2.53
C ASP A 157 2.54 14.13 -2.34
N VAL A 158 3.49 13.50 -1.64
CA VAL A 158 3.44 12.09 -1.27
C VAL A 158 2.71 11.93 0.06
N MET A 159 1.76 11.00 0.08
CA MET A 159 1.01 10.66 1.29
C MET A 159 1.88 9.88 2.30
N PRO A 160 1.53 9.93 3.60
CA PRO A 160 2.20 9.09 4.60
C PRO A 160 2.19 7.61 4.19
N LEU A 161 3.29 6.91 4.49
CA LEU A 161 3.43 5.48 4.18
C LEU A 161 2.29 4.66 4.80
N ILE A 162 1.93 3.61 4.08
CA ILE A 162 1.09 2.53 4.59
C ILE A 162 1.99 1.31 4.81
N MET A 163 1.82 0.57 5.89
CA MET A 163 2.54 -0.68 6.10
C MET A 163 1.57 -1.83 6.42
N CYS A 164 1.89 -3.02 5.92
CA CYS A 164 1.28 -4.26 6.41
C CYS A 164 2.30 -4.93 7.33
N PRO A 165 2.03 -5.04 8.64
CA PRO A 165 2.96 -5.68 9.56
C PRO A 165 2.97 -7.20 9.37
N THR A 166 4.02 -7.88 9.82
CA THR A 166 4.06 -9.34 9.83
C THR A 166 2.96 -9.92 10.72
N GLN A 167 2.69 -9.27 11.86
CA GLN A 167 1.59 -9.62 12.75
C GLN A 167 0.42 -8.64 12.52
N TYR A 168 -0.37 -8.88 11.48
CA TYR A 168 -1.44 -7.97 11.04
C TYR A 168 -2.84 -8.33 11.56
N ASN A 169 -2.94 -9.26 12.51
CA ASN A 169 -4.19 -9.60 13.21
C ASN A 169 -3.92 -10.04 14.64
N LYS A 170 -4.98 -10.06 15.47
CA LYS A 170 -4.88 -10.41 16.89
C LYS A 170 -4.44 -11.86 17.11
N ALA A 171 -4.92 -12.81 16.30
CA ALA A 171 -4.60 -14.22 16.47
C ALA A 171 -3.11 -14.53 16.27
N TRP A 172 -2.41 -13.72 15.48
CA TRP A 172 -0.98 -13.87 15.21
C TRP A 172 -0.11 -12.94 16.04
N SER A 173 -0.72 -12.01 16.77
CA SER A 173 0.01 -11.07 17.59
C SER A 173 0.55 -11.74 18.86
N GLY A 174 1.82 -11.54 19.15
CA GLY A 174 2.47 -12.09 20.34
C GLY A 174 3.78 -11.40 20.68
N GLY A 175 4.29 -11.67 21.88
CA GLY A 175 5.51 -11.06 22.37
C GLY A 175 5.42 -9.53 22.45
N ASP A 176 6.51 -8.87 22.11
CA ASP A 176 6.68 -7.42 22.15
C ASP A 176 6.55 -6.74 20.75
N TYR A 177 6.14 -7.50 19.72
CA TYR A 177 6.15 -7.02 18.34
C TYR A 177 5.34 -5.72 18.17
N LEU A 178 4.05 -5.72 18.56
CA LEU A 178 3.18 -4.54 18.39
C LEU A 178 3.62 -3.36 19.28
N SER A 179 4.06 -3.61 20.52
CA SER A 179 4.56 -2.56 21.40
C SER A 179 5.86 -1.96 20.88
N THR A 180 6.76 -2.79 20.35
CA THR A 180 8.00 -2.32 19.72
C THR A 180 7.71 -1.50 18.46
N LEU A 181 6.82 -1.98 17.61
CA LEU A 181 6.42 -1.25 16.40
C LEU A 181 5.82 0.12 16.76
N GLY A 182 4.85 0.14 17.68
CA GLY A 182 4.16 1.37 18.10
C GLY A 182 5.05 2.39 18.83
N THR A 183 6.13 1.94 19.48
CA THR A 183 7.07 2.86 20.17
C THR A 183 8.19 3.36 19.29
N ARG A 184 8.58 2.61 18.24
CA ARG A 184 9.74 2.94 17.40
C ARG A 184 9.39 3.54 16.04
N MET A 185 8.22 3.21 15.51
CA MET A 185 7.75 3.70 14.21
C MET A 185 7.21 5.13 14.34
N TYR A 186 7.43 5.94 13.31
CA TYR A 186 6.84 7.28 13.24
C TYR A 186 5.32 7.21 13.22
N PRO A 187 4.63 8.08 13.97
CA PRO A 187 3.18 8.00 14.18
C PRO A 187 2.35 8.32 12.92
N GLU A 188 2.96 8.98 11.93
CA GLU A 188 2.31 9.25 10.64
C GLU A 188 2.17 8.01 9.75
N VAL A 189 2.95 6.94 9.98
CA VAL A 189 2.85 5.69 9.20
C VAL A 189 1.55 4.97 9.53
N ARG A 190 0.77 4.66 8.51
CA ARG A 190 -0.53 3.99 8.64
C ARG A 190 -0.35 2.47 8.66
N VAL A 191 -0.99 1.80 9.59
CA VAL A 191 -0.88 0.34 9.77
C VAL A 191 -2.14 -0.35 9.27
N MET A 192 -1.95 -1.39 8.45
CA MET A 192 -3.03 -2.30 8.06
C MET A 192 -3.29 -3.31 9.18
N TRP A 193 -4.56 -3.59 9.42
CA TRP A 193 -4.99 -4.54 10.44
C TRP A 193 -6.29 -5.22 10.01
N THR A 194 -6.37 -6.56 10.13
CA THR A 194 -7.52 -7.34 9.67
C THR A 194 -8.52 -7.69 10.77
N GLY A 195 -8.24 -7.35 12.04
CA GLY A 195 -9.14 -7.66 13.17
C GLY A 195 -8.65 -8.82 14.01
N ASN A 196 -9.57 -9.66 14.51
CA ASN A 196 -9.21 -10.78 15.38
C ASN A 196 -8.52 -11.93 14.63
N SER A 197 -8.81 -12.07 13.35
CA SER A 197 -8.22 -13.10 12.45
C SER A 197 -7.88 -12.51 11.08
N VAL A 198 -7.37 -13.34 10.16
CA VAL A 198 -7.00 -12.93 8.78
C VAL A 198 -8.23 -12.42 8.02
N VAL A 199 -9.37 -13.09 8.20
CA VAL A 199 -10.68 -12.68 7.68
C VAL A 199 -11.60 -12.53 8.88
N ASP A 200 -12.06 -11.32 9.14
CA ASP A 200 -12.85 -11.01 10.31
C ASP A 200 -13.94 -10.00 9.99
N MET A 201 -15.02 -10.01 10.80
CA MET A 201 -16.02 -8.96 10.75
C MET A 201 -15.60 -7.82 11.68
N ILE A 202 -15.72 -6.59 11.19
CA ILE A 202 -15.49 -5.41 12.01
C ILE A 202 -16.70 -5.24 12.91
N GLU A 203 -16.54 -5.56 14.19
CA GLU A 203 -17.55 -5.34 15.23
C GLU A 203 -17.35 -3.95 15.85
N ARG A 204 -18.44 -3.33 16.27
CA ARG A 204 -18.38 -2.15 17.14
C ARG A 204 -18.29 -2.65 18.59
N ASP A 205 -17.27 -2.21 19.31
CA ASP A 205 -17.18 -2.36 20.75
C ASP A 205 -18.28 -1.54 21.45
#